data_fec504602d2b9c24eee1de4742aadacc
#
_entry.id   fec504602d2b9c24eee1de4742aadacc
#
_cell.length_a   1.000
_cell.length_b   1.000
_cell.length_c   1.000
_cell.angle_alpha   90.00
_cell.angle_beta   90.00
_cell.angle_gamma   90.00
#
_symmetry.space_group_name_H-M   'P 1'
#
loop_
_entity.id
_entity.type
_entity.pdbx_description
1 polymer ?
#
loop_
_entity_poly.entity_id
_entity_poly.type
_entity_poly.pdbx_seq_one_letter_code
_entity_poly.pdbx_strand_id
1 'polypeptide(L)'
;MKNLKSAFPVLMFAALFAGWTGGAPAQSYPTKPVHIVVPYAPGGLADILCRALAEQLSQVFGQQFVIDNKPGGNYIIAGEHVARSAPDGYTLLQVEEGSISANPFLYSKLPYDPQKDLTPVAMLVFAHGILIVPADLPARNVREFVEYAKASPGKLNYYTVGAGSAPHLNMELFKRTAGIDLVHVPFKGGAPGLIAMIAGQIQAALISI
;
A
#
# COMPACT_ATOMS: atom_id res chain seq x y z
N MET A 1 15.82 31.82 70.03
CA MET A 1 14.85 32.31 69.06
C MET A 1 15.65 32.81 67.83
N LYS A 2 16.07 31.92 66.95
CA LYS A 2 16.93 32.24 65.77
C LYS A 2 16.25 31.74 64.52
N ASN A 3 16.14 32.64 63.55
CA ASN A 3 16.02 32.38 62.08
C ASN A 3 14.68 31.84 61.52
N LEU A 4 13.56 32.46 61.85
CA LEU A 4 12.29 32.19 61.16
C LEU A 4 11.98 33.25 60.02
N LYS A 5 12.83 34.27 59.85
CA LYS A 5 12.59 35.36 58.87
C LYS A 5 13.20 35.12 57.51
N SER A 6 14.07 34.09 57.30
CA SER A 6 14.72 33.83 56.02
C SER A 6 14.04 32.73 55.15
N ALA A 7 13.07 32.03 55.70
CA ALA A 7 12.37 30.96 54.96
C ALA A 7 11.16 31.45 54.12
N PHE A 8 10.64 32.63 54.43
CA PHE A 8 9.43 33.17 53.78
C PHE A 8 9.58 33.50 52.28
N PRO A 9 10.70 34.11 51.81
CA PRO A 9 10.85 34.41 50.41
C PRO A 9 11.08 33.17 49.50
N VAL A 10 11.68 32.10 50.05
CA VAL A 10 11.95 30.83 49.29
C VAL A 10 10.66 30.05 49.09
N LEU A 11 9.77 30.01 50.09
CA LEU A 11 8.46 29.36 49.98
C LEU A 11 7.52 30.07 49.01
N MET A 12 7.60 31.40 48.93
CA MET A 12 6.78 32.21 48.03
C MET A 12 7.26 32.08 46.57
N PHE A 13 8.55 31.88 46.32
CA PHE A 13 9.11 31.63 44.98
C PHE A 13 8.82 30.19 44.50
N ALA A 14 8.80 29.20 45.37
CA ALA A 14 8.42 27.83 45.04
C ALA A 14 6.92 27.70 44.70
N ALA A 15 6.05 28.47 45.35
CA ALA A 15 4.62 28.47 45.06
C ALA A 15 4.25 29.13 43.68
N LEU A 16 5.07 30.04 43.16
CA LEU A 16 4.87 30.63 41.87
C LEU A 16 5.23 29.67 40.69
N PHE A 17 6.08 28.68 40.91
CA PHE A 17 6.42 27.68 39.88
C PHE A 17 5.50 26.42 39.91
N ALA A 18 4.79 26.17 41.01
CA ALA A 18 3.88 25.02 41.11
C ALA A 18 2.55 25.22 40.33
N GLY A 19 2.25 26.41 39.86
CA GLY A 19 1.00 26.72 39.14
C GLY A 19 1.03 26.49 37.61
N TRP A 20 2.18 26.13 37.02
CA TRP A 20 2.32 26.02 35.56
C TRP A 20 2.43 24.60 35.02
N THR A 21 2.05 23.60 35.78
CA THR A 21 1.77 22.28 35.23
C THR A 21 0.36 22.25 34.61
N GLY A 22 0.05 23.22 33.78
CA GLY A 22 -1.07 23.12 32.88
C GLY A 22 -0.73 21.99 31.91
N GLY A 23 -1.35 20.80 32.09
CA GLY A 23 -1.23 19.71 31.16
C GLY A 23 -1.52 20.25 29.76
N ALA A 24 -0.54 20.22 28.86
CA ALA A 24 -0.79 20.52 27.47
C ALA A 24 -1.95 19.61 27.03
N PRO A 25 -3.08 20.15 26.57
CA PRO A 25 -4.16 19.32 26.09
C PRO A 25 -3.56 18.46 24.97
N ALA A 26 -3.61 17.13 25.13
CA ALA A 26 -3.22 16.23 24.06
C ALA A 26 -4.06 16.66 22.84
N GLN A 27 -3.40 17.15 21.79
CA GLN A 27 -4.10 17.56 20.59
C GLN A 27 -4.91 16.35 20.10
N SER A 28 -6.23 16.51 20.03
CA SER A 28 -7.09 15.45 19.51
C SER A 28 -6.67 15.18 18.06
N TYR A 29 -6.25 13.95 17.78
CA TYR A 29 -5.96 13.51 16.41
C TYR A 29 -7.10 12.61 15.94
N PRO A 30 -7.56 12.77 14.69
CA PRO A 30 -7.27 13.83 13.72
C PRO A 30 -8.14 15.08 13.92
N THR A 31 -7.62 16.28 13.60
CA THR A 31 -8.36 17.56 13.61
C THR A 31 -8.68 18.09 12.21
N LYS A 32 -8.15 17.44 11.18
CA LYS A 32 -8.34 17.74 9.75
C LYS A 32 -8.44 16.43 8.96
N PRO A 33 -8.87 16.43 7.70
CA PRO A 33 -8.94 15.22 6.88
C PRO A 33 -7.61 14.48 6.80
N VAL A 34 -7.68 13.14 6.83
CA VAL A 34 -6.54 12.23 6.66
C VAL A 34 -6.59 11.67 5.24
N HIS A 35 -5.48 11.71 4.52
CA HIS A 35 -5.34 11.20 3.17
C HIS A 35 -4.74 9.79 3.17
N ILE A 36 -5.41 8.85 2.51
CA ILE A 36 -4.88 7.50 2.26
C ILE A 36 -4.50 7.42 0.79
N VAL A 37 -3.21 7.41 0.52
CA VAL A 37 -2.64 7.31 -0.82
C VAL A 37 -2.64 5.84 -1.25
N VAL A 38 -3.35 5.54 -2.34
CA VAL A 38 -3.49 4.19 -2.91
C VAL A 38 -2.72 4.14 -4.24
N PRO A 39 -1.71 3.25 -4.40
CA PRO A 39 -0.82 3.24 -5.57
C PRO A 39 -1.41 2.55 -6.79
N TYR A 40 -2.72 2.49 -6.90
CA TYR A 40 -3.46 1.80 -7.96
C TYR A 40 -4.54 2.68 -8.56
N ALA A 41 -4.94 2.35 -9.79
CA ALA A 41 -6.15 2.91 -10.39
C ALA A 41 -7.39 2.53 -9.55
N PRO A 42 -8.42 3.39 -9.51
CA PRO A 42 -9.67 3.11 -8.80
C PRO A 42 -10.34 1.81 -9.27
N GLY A 43 -11.09 1.17 -8.37
CA GLY A 43 -11.94 0.00 -8.64
C GLY A 43 -11.23 -1.36 -8.51
N GLY A 44 -9.94 -1.42 -8.18
CA GLY A 44 -9.26 -2.66 -7.81
C GLY A 44 -9.46 -3.02 -6.32
N LEU A 45 -9.05 -4.23 -5.93
CA LEU A 45 -9.20 -4.74 -4.55
C LEU A 45 -8.67 -3.75 -3.50
N ALA A 46 -7.45 -3.24 -3.69
CA ALA A 46 -6.84 -2.30 -2.74
C ALA A 46 -7.65 -0.99 -2.60
N ASP A 47 -8.19 -0.46 -3.69
CA ASP A 47 -9.01 0.75 -3.68
C ASP A 47 -10.34 0.51 -2.96
N ILE A 48 -11.01 -0.61 -3.23
CA ILE A 48 -12.27 -1.00 -2.56
C ILE A 48 -12.06 -1.17 -1.06
N LEU A 49 -11.02 -1.89 -0.66
CA LEU A 49 -10.68 -2.10 0.75
C LEU A 49 -10.36 -0.79 1.46
N CYS A 50 -9.56 0.08 0.84
CA CYS A 50 -9.21 1.38 1.41
C CYS A 50 -10.42 2.31 1.54
N ARG A 51 -11.38 2.29 0.59
CA ARG A 51 -12.62 3.07 0.69
C ARG A 51 -13.51 2.57 1.83
N ALA A 52 -13.67 1.26 1.97
CA ALA A 52 -14.41 0.68 3.07
C ALA A 52 -13.77 1.02 4.43
N LEU A 53 -12.44 0.94 4.53
CA LEU A 53 -11.69 1.34 5.71
C LEU A 53 -11.85 2.84 6.00
N ALA A 54 -11.71 3.69 4.99
CA ALA A 54 -11.84 5.15 5.12
C ALA A 54 -13.22 5.57 5.63
N GLU A 55 -14.27 4.90 5.18
CA GLU A 55 -15.62 5.12 5.67
C GLU A 55 -15.74 4.81 7.17
N GLN A 56 -15.25 3.65 7.61
CA GLN A 56 -15.29 3.25 9.02
C GLN A 56 -14.43 4.17 9.90
N LEU A 57 -13.22 4.50 9.45
CA LEU A 57 -12.34 5.42 10.17
C LEU A 57 -12.97 6.82 10.29
N SER A 58 -13.65 7.28 9.23
CA SER A 58 -14.34 8.59 9.26
C SER A 58 -15.45 8.63 10.30
N GLN A 59 -16.20 7.52 10.47
CA GLN A 59 -17.23 7.39 11.50
C GLN A 59 -16.64 7.37 12.91
N VAL A 60 -15.55 6.62 13.11
CA VAL A 60 -14.90 6.47 14.44
C VAL A 60 -14.23 7.75 14.88
N PHE A 61 -13.51 8.43 13.99
CA PHE A 61 -12.70 9.59 14.34
C PHE A 61 -13.42 10.94 14.16
N GLY A 62 -14.61 10.96 13.54
CA GLY A 62 -15.34 12.20 13.27
C GLY A 62 -14.64 13.17 12.29
N GLN A 63 -13.66 12.65 11.53
CA GLN A 63 -12.93 13.37 10.50
C GLN A 63 -12.90 12.56 9.21
N GLN A 64 -12.85 13.23 8.08
CA GLN A 64 -12.84 12.54 6.78
C GLN A 64 -11.51 11.82 6.55
N PHE A 65 -11.59 10.57 6.07
CA PHE A 65 -10.49 9.84 5.49
C PHE A 65 -10.70 9.79 3.96
N VAL A 66 -9.78 10.42 3.22
CA VAL A 66 -9.91 10.66 1.78
C VAL A 66 -8.96 9.73 1.01
N ILE A 67 -9.47 9.07 -0.03
CA ILE A 67 -8.66 8.18 -0.88
C ILE A 67 -8.06 8.98 -2.04
N ASP A 68 -6.73 8.96 -2.12
CA ASP A 68 -5.94 9.56 -3.20
C ASP A 68 -5.29 8.46 -4.05
N ASN A 69 -5.82 8.18 -5.23
CA ASN A 69 -5.24 7.19 -6.14
C ASN A 69 -4.04 7.79 -6.89
N LYS A 70 -2.84 7.24 -6.70
CA LYS A 70 -1.59 7.64 -7.37
C LYS A 70 -0.91 6.43 -8.00
N PRO A 71 -1.44 5.90 -9.12
CA PRO A 71 -0.90 4.70 -9.76
C PRO A 71 0.38 4.97 -10.54
N GLY A 72 1.21 3.95 -10.67
CA GLY A 72 2.38 3.96 -11.55
C GLY A 72 3.72 3.74 -10.85
N GLY A 73 4.73 3.44 -11.65
CA GLY A 73 6.11 3.24 -11.20
C GLY A 73 6.30 2.12 -10.18
N ASN A 74 5.47 1.07 -10.22
CA ASN A 74 5.49 0.00 -9.21
C ASN A 74 5.49 0.58 -7.78
N TYR A 75 4.47 1.40 -7.46
CA TYR A 75 4.26 2.09 -6.17
C TYR A 75 5.21 3.26 -5.87
N ILE A 76 6.26 3.47 -6.68
CA ILE A 76 7.29 4.48 -6.42
C ILE A 76 6.69 5.89 -6.37
N ILE A 77 5.74 6.22 -7.26
CA ILE A 77 5.09 7.54 -7.30
C ILE A 77 4.33 7.82 -6.00
N ALA A 78 3.56 6.85 -5.52
CA ALA A 78 2.80 6.98 -4.28
C ALA A 78 3.74 6.99 -3.06
N GLY A 79 4.73 6.12 -3.03
CA GLY A 79 5.73 6.03 -1.96
C GLY A 79 6.53 7.32 -1.81
N GLU A 80 7.04 7.88 -2.91
CA GLU A 80 7.74 9.17 -2.91
C GLU A 80 6.85 10.32 -2.41
N HIS A 81 5.59 10.34 -2.83
CA HIS A 81 4.65 11.36 -2.38
C HIS A 81 4.45 11.33 -0.87
N VAL A 82 4.27 10.14 -0.27
CA VAL A 82 4.08 9.99 1.17
C VAL A 82 5.39 10.24 1.93
N ALA A 83 6.51 9.72 1.45
CA ALA A 83 7.83 9.92 2.06
C ALA A 83 8.23 11.41 2.14
N ARG A 84 7.72 12.25 1.21
CA ARG A 84 7.95 13.70 1.21
C ARG A 84 6.87 14.49 1.96
N SER A 85 5.82 13.85 2.42
CA SER A 85 4.76 14.50 3.20
C SER A 85 5.21 14.76 4.64
N ALA A 86 4.51 15.67 5.34
CA ALA A 86 4.77 15.89 6.76
C ALA A 86 4.55 14.60 7.56
N PRO A 87 5.44 14.23 8.51
CA PRO A 87 5.32 13.01 9.31
C PRO A 87 4.35 13.20 10.49
N ASP A 88 3.18 13.78 10.21
CA ASP A 88 2.16 14.15 11.20
C ASP A 88 0.97 13.16 11.27
N GLY A 89 1.03 12.07 10.48
CA GLY A 89 -0.01 11.05 10.43
C GLY A 89 -1.20 11.40 9.53
N TYR A 90 -1.21 12.54 8.85
CA TYR A 90 -2.32 12.94 7.97
C TYR A 90 -2.16 12.48 6.52
N THR A 91 -1.03 11.87 6.16
CA THR A 91 -0.81 11.25 4.86
C THR A 91 -0.33 9.81 5.08
N LEU A 92 -1.17 8.86 4.75
CA LEU A 92 -0.93 7.43 4.91
C LEU A 92 -0.72 6.79 3.54
N LEU A 93 0.11 5.76 3.46
CA LEU A 93 0.33 4.96 2.26
C LEU A 93 -0.29 3.57 2.45
N GLN A 94 -1.21 3.18 1.56
CA GLN A 94 -1.51 1.78 1.36
C GLN A 94 -0.45 1.18 0.44
N VAL A 95 0.11 0.04 0.80
CA VAL A 95 1.17 -0.60 0.02
C VAL A 95 1.15 -2.11 0.23
N GLU A 96 1.60 -2.85 -0.76
CA GLU A 96 1.90 -4.27 -0.62
C GLU A 96 3.33 -4.45 -0.11
N GLU A 97 3.52 -5.35 0.84
CA GLU A 97 4.83 -5.65 1.44
C GLU A 97 5.90 -5.93 0.37
N GLY A 98 5.56 -6.72 -0.66
CA GLY A 98 6.49 -7.06 -1.75
C GLY A 98 7.07 -5.84 -2.47
N SER A 99 6.32 -4.74 -2.54
CA SER A 99 6.79 -3.51 -3.19
C SER A 99 7.81 -2.77 -2.34
N ILE A 100 7.62 -2.74 -1.02
CA ILE A 100 8.57 -2.12 -0.10
C ILE A 100 9.86 -2.95 -0.01
N SER A 101 9.73 -4.27 0.07
CA SER A 101 10.87 -5.18 0.24
C SER A 101 11.63 -5.43 -1.06
N ALA A 102 10.96 -5.49 -2.22
CA ALA A 102 11.59 -5.84 -3.49
C ALA A 102 12.15 -4.61 -4.26
N ASN A 103 11.48 -3.46 -4.19
CA ASN A 103 11.87 -2.28 -4.97
C ASN A 103 13.33 -1.83 -4.73
N PRO A 104 13.90 -1.87 -3.52
CA PRO A 104 15.32 -1.54 -3.30
C PRO A 104 16.30 -2.42 -4.10
N PHE A 105 15.90 -3.64 -4.45
CA PHE A 105 16.71 -4.57 -5.23
C PHE A 105 16.41 -4.55 -6.73
N LEU A 106 15.22 -4.04 -7.12
CA LEU A 106 14.79 -3.98 -8.52
C LEU A 106 15.19 -2.68 -9.21
N TYR A 107 15.35 -1.61 -8.45
CA TYR A 107 15.64 -0.28 -8.98
C TYR A 107 16.99 0.21 -8.47
N SER A 108 17.87 0.61 -9.38
CA SER A 108 19.19 1.15 -9.04
C SER A 108 19.12 2.48 -8.29
N LYS A 109 18.00 3.20 -8.39
CA LYS A 109 17.76 4.47 -7.71
C LYS A 109 16.29 4.59 -7.34
N LEU A 110 15.99 4.61 -6.06
CA LEU A 110 14.68 4.98 -5.52
C LEU A 110 14.71 6.43 -5.04
N PRO A 111 13.62 7.20 -5.22
CA PRO A 111 13.56 8.60 -4.77
C PRO A 111 13.31 8.73 -3.25
N TYR A 112 13.14 7.63 -2.52
CA TYR A 112 12.96 7.53 -1.08
C TYR A 112 13.55 6.21 -0.55
N ASP A 113 13.82 6.16 0.75
CA ASP A 113 14.24 4.95 1.47
C ASP A 113 13.02 4.35 2.19
N PRO A 114 12.46 3.21 1.72
CA PRO A 114 11.24 2.67 2.31
C PRO A 114 11.38 2.24 3.78
N GLN A 115 12.60 2.01 4.26
CA GLN A 115 12.85 1.63 5.65
C GLN A 115 13.01 2.83 6.59
N LYS A 116 13.44 3.99 6.07
CA LYS A 116 13.68 5.19 6.88
C LYS A 116 12.57 6.22 6.76
N ASP A 117 12.02 6.35 5.55
CA ASP A 117 11.08 7.44 5.23
C ASP A 117 9.61 7.04 5.43
N LEU A 118 9.34 5.73 5.68
CA LEU A 118 8.00 5.20 5.90
C LEU A 118 7.93 4.45 7.23
N THR A 119 7.00 4.84 8.09
CA THR A 119 6.74 4.15 9.36
C THR A 119 5.56 3.19 9.21
N PRO A 120 5.71 1.87 9.46
CA PRO A 120 4.61 0.93 9.45
C PRO A 120 3.56 1.28 10.51
N VAL A 121 2.28 1.31 10.12
CA VAL A 121 1.16 1.59 11.03
C VAL A 121 0.39 0.32 11.39
N ALA A 122 -0.11 -0.39 10.37
CA ALA A 122 -0.88 -1.62 10.56
C ALA A 122 -0.86 -2.48 9.30
N MET A 123 -1.00 -3.78 9.49
CA MET A 123 -1.32 -4.71 8.41
C MET A 123 -2.85 -4.76 8.25
N LEU A 124 -3.34 -4.43 7.06
CA LEU A 124 -4.77 -4.35 6.80
C LEU A 124 -5.37 -5.73 6.50
N VAL A 125 -4.76 -6.47 5.59
CA VAL A 125 -5.23 -7.78 5.13
C VAL A 125 -4.06 -8.67 4.72
N PHE A 126 -4.29 -9.98 4.76
CA PHE A 126 -3.53 -10.96 3.99
C PHE A 126 -4.32 -11.30 2.74
N ALA A 127 -3.72 -11.14 1.57
CA ALA A 127 -4.33 -11.49 0.31
C ALA A 127 -3.60 -12.68 -0.32
N HIS A 128 -4.37 -13.68 -0.76
CA HIS A 128 -3.82 -14.86 -1.43
C HIS A 128 -3.84 -14.65 -2.94
N GLY A 129 -2.72 -14.97 -3.60
CA GLY A 129 -2.66 -14.96 -5.06
C GLY A 129 -3.31 -16.20 -5.66
N ILE A 130 -4.21 -16.03 -6.63
CA ILE A 130 -4.76 -17.10 -7.45
C ILE A 130 -4.44 -16.87 -8.92
N LEU A 131 -4.22 -17.97 -9.64
CA LEU A 131 -4.12 -17.94 -11.09
C LEU A 131 -5.52 -17.97 -11.67
N ILE A 132 -5.84 -16.96 -12.48
CA ILE A 132 -7.08 -16.89 -13.24
C ILE A 132 -6.80 -16.91 -14.73
N VAL A 133 -7.76 -17.46 -15.48
CA VAL A 133 -7.81 -17.48 -16.94
C VAL A 133 -9.23 -17.18 -17.40
N PRO A 134 -9.45 -16.70 -18.65
CA PRO A 134 -10.78 -16.57 -19.21
C PRO A 134 -11.54 -17.92 -19.22
N ALA A 135 -12.86 -17.86 -19.00
CA ALA A 135 -13.70 -19.07 -18.90
C ALA A 135 -13.77 -19.91 -20.20
N ASP A 136 -13.53 -19.28 -21.35
CA ASP A 136 -13.49 -19.87 -22.68
C ASP A 136 -12.12 -20.47 -23.04
N LEU A 137 -11.08 -20.23 -22.23
CA LEU A 137 -9.79 -20.87 -22.45
C LEU A 137 -9.92 -22.40 -22.25
N PRO A 138 -9.35 -23.23 -23.12
CA PRO A 138 -9.46 -24.68 -23.04
C PRO A 138 -8.52 -25.28 -21.96
N ALA A 139 -8.64 -24.79 -20.73
CA ALA A 139 -7.89 -25.27 -19.57
C ALA A 139 -8.78 -25.15 -18.31
N ARG A 140 -8.93 -26.25 -17.57
CA ARG A 140 -9.79 -26.33 -16.36
C ARG A 140 -8.99 -26.43 -15.07
N ASN A 141 -7.68 -26.58 -15.17
CA ASN A 141 -6.75 -26.65 -14.05
C ASN A 141 -5.35 -26.18 -14.49
N VAL A 142 -4.44 -26.02 -13.52
CA VAL A 142 -3.08 -25.50 -13.77
C VAL A 142 -2.30 -26.39 -14.76
N ARG A 143 -2.46 -27.73 -14.70
CA ARG A 143 -1.75 -28.64 -15.60
C ARG A 143 -2.18 -28.41 -17.06
N GLU A 144 -3.46 -28.35 -17.32
CA GLU A 144 -4.01 -28.09 -18.66
C GLU A 144 -3.61 -26.72 -19.18
N PHE A 145 -3.59 -25.70 -18.29
CA PHE A 145 -3.08 -24.37 -18.65
C PHE A 145 -1.61 -24.42 -19.07
N VAL A 146 -0.77 -25.14 -18.33
CA VAL A 146 0.66 -25.29 -18.66
C VAL A 146 0.85 -26.01 -19.99
N GLU A 147 0.09 -27.08 -20.26
CA GLU A 147 0.12 -27.79 -21.54
C GLU A 147 -0.31 -26.89 -22.69
N TYR A 148 -1.39 -26.14 -22.51
CA TYR A 148 -1.88 -25.17 -23.50
C TYR A 148 -0.85 -24.04 -23.78
N ALA A 149 -0.23 -23.52 -22.74
CA ALA A 149 0.79 -22.50 -22.87
C ALA A 149 2.06 -23.01 -23.57
N LYS A 150 2.48 -24.25 -23.28
CA LYS A 150 3.60 -24.91 -23.97
C LYS A 150 3.34 -25.15 -25.46
N ALA A 151 2.10 -25.40 -25.83
CA ALA A 151 1.70 -25.53 -27.25
C ALA A 151 1.66 -24.20 -28.00
N SER A 152 1.73 -23.06 -27.30
CA SER A 152 1.61 -21.72 -27.87
C SER A 152 2.62 -20.74 -27.28
N PRO A 153 3.94 -21.00 -27.36
CA PRO A 153 4.95 -20.17 -26.72
C PRO A 153 4.92 -18.73 -27.27
N GLY A 154 4.95 -17.75 -26.35
CA GLY A 154 4.94 -16.33 -26.67
C GLY A 154 3.63 -15.79 -27.25
N LYS A 155 2.54 -16.58 -27.28
CA LYS A 155 1.25 -16.16 -27.85
C LYS A 155 0.21 -15.75 -26.80
N LEU A 156 0.40 -16.14 -25.56
CA LEU A 156 -0.51 -15.83 -24.47
C LEU A 156 -0.01 -14.64 -23.69
N ASN A 157 -0.91 -13.69 -23.43
CA ASN A 157 -0.62 -12.52 -22.62
C ASN A 157 -1.02 -12.77 -21.16
N TYR A 158 -0.21 -12.29 -20.22
CA TYR A 158 -0.62 -12.18 -18.83
C TYR A 158 -0.51 -10.74 -18.34
N TYR A 159 -1.42 -10.33 -17.48
CA TYR A 159 -1.35 -8.99 -16.92
C TYR A 159 -0.86 -8.99 -15.48
N THR A 160 -0.28 -7.87 -15.10
CA THR A 160 0.07 -7.51 -13.70
C THR A 160 -0.26 -6.06 -13.44
N VAL A 161 -0.14 -5.66 -12.18
CA VAL A 161 -0.32 -4.26 -11.75
C VAL A 161 0.94 -3.39 -11.91
N GLY A 162 1.95 -3.92 -12.62
CA GLY A 162 3.19 -3.21 -12.92
C GLY A 162 4.40 -4.14 -12.94
N ALA A 163 5.43 -3.77 -13.68
CA ALA A 163 6.70 -4.48 -13.70
C ALA A 163 7.37 -4.41 -12.32
N GLY A 164 7.84 -5.56 -11.80
CA GLY A 164 8.42 -5.67 -10.46
C GLY A 164 7.41 -5.84 -9.31
N SER A 165 6.10 -5.77 -9.58
CA SER A 165 5.07 -6.07 -8.59
C SER A 165 5.08 -7.54 -8.15
N ALA A 166 4.52 -7.86 -6.98
CA ALA A 166 4.44 -9.24 -6.50
C ALA A 166 3.75 -10.18 -7.52
N PRO A 167 2.62 -9.82 -8.16
CA PRO A 167 2.05 -10.63 -9.25
C PRO A 167 3.02 -10.85 -10.42
N HIS A 168 3.84 -9.85 -10.77
CA HIS A 168 4.84 -10.00 -11.83
C HIS A 168 5.93 -11.00 -11.44
N LEU A 169 6.54 -10.84 -10.26
CA LEU A 169 7.61 -11.72 -9.80
C LEU A 169 7.11 -13.16 -9.64
N ASN A 170 5.91 -13.33 -9.10
CA ASN A 170 5.28 -14.65 -8.94
C ASN A 170 4.97 -15.31 -10.29
N MET A 171 4.49 -14.54 -11.28
CA MET A 171 4.25 -15.07 -12.61
C MET A 171 5.56 -15.43 -13.33
N GLU A 172 6.60 -14.64 -13.20
CA GLU A 172 7.91 -14.97 -13.78
C GLU A 172 8.51 -16.23 -13.13
N LEU A 173 8.33 -16.40 -11.81
CA LEU A 173 8.72 -17.64 -11.12
C LEU A 173 7.90 -18.85 -11.64
N PHE A 174 6.59 -18.68 -11.81
CA PHE A 174 5.70 -19.71 -12.36
C PHE A 174 6.09 -20.09 -13.80
N LYS A 175 6.30 -19.10 -14.67
CA LYS A 175 6.78 -19.31 -16.05
C LYS A 175 8.07 -20.14 -16.08
N ARG A 176 9.04 -19.75 -15.27
CA ARG A 176 10.33 -20.44 -15.17
C ARG A 176 10.18 -21.89 -14.66
N THR A 177 9.38 -22.08 -13.62
CA THR A 177 9.18 -23.40 -12.99
C THR A 177 8.40 -24.35 -13.90
N ALA A 178 7.37 -23.83 -14.60
CA ALA A 178 6.53 -24.62 -15.50
C ALA A 178 7.14 -24.79 -16.89
N GLY A 179 8.17 -24.03 -17.24
CA GLY A 179 8.79 -24.05 -18.57
C GLY A 179 7.84 -23.54 -19.66
N ILE A 180 7.12 -22.43 -19.37
CA ILE A 180 6.17 -21.80 -20.30
C ILE A 180 6.61 -20.37 -20.65
N ASP A 181 6.21 -19.92 -21.81
CA ASP A 181 6.48 -18.56 -22.30
C ASP A 181 5.19 -17.78 -22.47
N LEU A 182 5.05 -16.70 -21.67
CA LEU A 182 3.91 -15.79 -21.67
C LEU A 182 4.42 -14.34 -21.81
N VAL A 183 3.66 -13.51 -22.52
CA VAL A 183 3.99 -12.09 -22.73
C VAL A 183 3.44 -11.25 -21.60
N HIS A 184 4.28 -10.47 -20.95
CA HIS A 184 3.89 -9.57 -19.86
C HIS A 184 3.23 -8.29 -20.39
N VAL A 185 2.05 -7.96 -19.86
CA VAL A 185 1.31 -6.71 -20.17
C VAL A 185 1.01 -6.01 -18.83
N PRO A 186 1.75 -4.92 -18.50
CA PRO A 186 1.54 -4.18 -17.26
C PRO A 186 0.34 -3.23 -17.36
N PHE A 187 -0.48 -3.21 -16.29
CA PHE A 187 -1.59 -2.27 -16.10
C PHE A 187 -1.37 -1.42 -14.84
N LYS A 188 -2.11 -0.31 -14.73
CA LYS A 188 -2.05 0.60 -13.56
C LYS A 188 -2.93 0.15 -12.39
N GLY A 189 -3.31 -1.13 -12.33
CA GLY A 189 -4.16 -1.71 -11.28
C GLY A 189 -4.92 -2.93 -11.78
N GLY A 190 -5.61 -3.64 -10.87
CA GLY A 190 -6.32 -4.87 -11.17
C GLY A 190 -7.53 -4.67 -12.09
N ALA A 191 -8.34 -3.63 -11.86
CA ALA A 191 -9.56 -3.39 -12.62
C ALA A 191 -9.32 -3.24 -14.14
N PRO A 192 -8.41 -2.38 -14.64
CA PRO A 192 -8.15 -2.29 -16.07
C PRO A 192 -7.58 -3.58 -16.66
N GLY A 193 -6.80 -4.37 -15.91
CA GLY A 193 -6.31 -5.68 -16.36
C GLY A 193 -7.44 -6.72 -16.51
N LEU A 194 -8.39 -6.74 -15.55
CA LEU A 194 -9.57 -7.60 -15.64
C LEU A 194 -10.47 -7.23 -16.84
N ILE A 195 -10.67 -5.95 -17.12
CA ILE A 195 -11.42 -5.50 -18.29
C ILE A 195 -10.75 -5.99 -19.57
N ALA A 196 -9.41 -5.90 -19.67
CA ALA A 196 -8.68 -6.40 -20.83
C ALA A 196 -8.76 -7.94 -20.95
N MET A 197 -8.82 -8.66 -19.83
CA MET A 197 -9.03 -10.12 -19.82
C MET A 197 -10.42 -10.48 -20.32
N ILE A 198 -11.48 -9.81 -19.84
CA ILE A 198 -12.86 -9.99 -20.32
C ILE A 198 -12.99 -9.69 -21.81
N ALA A 199 -12.23 -8.71 -22.32
CA ALA A 199 -12.15 -8.38 -23.74
C ALA A 199 -11.29 -9.35 -24.57
N GLY A 200 -10.77 -10.44 -23.99
CA GLY A 200 -9.98 -11.47 -24.68
C GLY A 200 -8.52 -11.08 -24.98
N GLN A 201 -8.06 -9.92 -24.51
CA GLN A 201 -6.69 -9.44 -24.77
C GLN A 201 -5.65 -10.11 -23.85
N ILE A 202 -6.08 -10.63 -22.72
CA ILE A 202 -5.25 -11.25 -21.69
C ILE A 202 -5.75 -12.68 -21.41
N GLN A 203 -4.85 -13.64 -21.38
CA GLN A 203 -5.16 -15.05 -21.18
C GLN A 203 -4.80 -15.58 -19.80
N ALA A 204 -4.03 -14.86 -19.00
CA ALA A 204 -3.70 -15.27 -17.63
C ALA A 204 -3.44 -14.08 -16.70
N ALA A 205 -3.67 -14.27 -15.41
CA ALA A 205 -3.18 -13.37 -14.38
C ALA A 205 -3.03 -14.10 -13.04
N LEU A 206 -2.09 -13.64 -12.21
CA LEU A 206 -2.08 -13.90 -10.80
C LEU A 206 -2.70 -12.68 -10.11
N ILE A 207 -3.84 -12.86 -9.48
CA ILE A 207 -4.55 -11.79 -8.77
C ILE A 207 -4.68 -12.12 -7.29
N SER A 208 -4.81 -11.09 -6.48
CA SER A 208 -5.11 -11.23 -5.05
C SER A 208 -6.62 -11.27 -4.82
N ILE A 209 -7.04 -12.14 -3.90
CA ILE A 209 -8.41 -12.28 -3.40
C ILE A 209 -8.45 -12.22 -1.87
#